data_5f779e35a60e08e0b6035244cfee750e
#
_entry.id   5f779e35a60e08e0b6035244cfee750e
#
_cell.length_a   1.000
_cell.length_b   1.000
_cell.length_c   1.000
_cell.angle_alpha   90.00
_cell.angle_beta   90.00
_cell.angle_gamma   90.00
#
_symmetry.space_group_name_H-M   'P 1'
#
loop_
_entity.id
_entity.type
_entity.pdbx_description
1 polymer ?
#
loop_
_entity_poly.entity_id
_entity_poly.type
_entity_poly.pdbx_seq_one_letter_code
_entity_poly.pdbx_strand_id
1 'polypeptide(L)'
;MLKIGAFVVCLILFAVAPAFATEIRVGKTASVESGEVIDDDLFIAGNSVLIAGKVTGDVLAAGQTVRVTGPVGGSVMAAGRDVRVTGDVQGSVRMAGQSATLSGTIGRNAALAGQTVVVADTAKIARDLHAAGTTVDLDGAVGRDAGLFAQTAALRGSAGRNVLFEGEELTVGRSAEVAGGLSYRSPNEPTIEQGATITGGTNKLPPRPGRGIEKAPRRRFPLFFPLTVFVFGVVGLAALPRLFGAAANAMPVRPWWNLLLGFLALVFLPAAAFATMITLVGLPIGVLALVLWGAALMFSGVPVGVFLGRWLLRPIKPGPVSAYLGLFVGLVALTLVGMIPFLGPVSKVLTILLGLGVYARAAKGLVVEMRAHPA
;
A
#
# COMPACT_ATOMS: atom_id res chain seq x y z
N MET A 1 0.30 -14.96 33.73
CA MET A 1 -0.77 -15.84 33.22
C MET A 1 -1.81 -15.14 32.34
N LEU A 2 -2.09 -13.85 32.48
CA LEU A 2 -3.12 -13.16 31.68
C LEU A 2 -2.71 -12.90 30.21
N LYS A 3 -1.41 -12.85 29.89
CA LYS A 3 -0.90 -12.56 28.52
C LYS A 3 -0.86 -13.77 27.60
N ILE A 4 -0.82 -14.98 28.14
CA ILE A 4 -0.87 -16.23 27.34
C ILE A 4 -2.32 -16.53 26.93
N GLY A 5 -3.30 -16.20 27.80
CA GLY A 5 -4.72 -16.37 27.47
C GLY A 5 -5.20 -15.50 26.31
N ALA A 6 -4.75 -14.24 26.22
CA ALA A 6 -5.11 -13.35 25.11
C ALA A 6 -4.50 -13.81 23.77
N PHE A 7 -3.30 -14.36 23.80
CA PHE A 7 -2.64 -14.90 22.59
C PHE A 7 -3.31 -16.19 22.10
N VAL A 8 -3.72 -17.06 23.02
CA VAL A 8 -4.47 -18.30 22.71
C VAL A 8 -5.87 -17.99 22.20
N VAL A 9 -6.56 -16.99 22.76
CA VAL A 9 -7.87 -16.53 22.28
C VAL A 9 -7.77 -15.90 20.88
N CYS A 10 -6.71 -15.13 20.60
CA CYS A 10 -6.46 -14.61 19.25
C CYS A 10 -6.14 -15.75 18.25
N LEU A 11 -5.39 -16.77 18.67
CA LEU A 11 -5.06 -17.92 17.84
C LEU A 11 -6.32 -18.79 17.57
N ILE A 12 -7.21 -18.93 18.55
CA ILE A 12 -8.47 -19.66 18.41
C ILE A 12 -9.47 -18.89 17.53
N LEU A 13 -9.51 -17.55 17.63
CA LEU A 13 -10.32 -16.71 16.74
C LEU A 13 -9.84 -16.74 15.29
N PHE A 14 -8.53 -16.99 15.05
CA PHE A 14 -7.98 -17.20 13.71
C PHE A 14 -8.22 -18.63 13.19
N ALA A 15 -8.37 -19.61 14.07
CA ALA A 15 -8.61 -21.01 13.72
C ALA A 15 -10.10 -21.34 13.45
N VAL A 16 -11.02 -20.44 13.80
CA VAL A 16 -12.45 -20.51 13.47
C VAL A 16 -12.77 -19.54 12.33
N ALA A 17 -11.85 -19.38 11.37
CA ALA A 17 -12.26 -18.91 10.07
C ALA A 17 -13.20 -20.00 9.49
N PRO A 18 -14.48 -19.68 9.18
CA PRO A 18 -15.30 -20.64 8.47
C PRO A 18 -14.53 -21.05 7.22
N ALA A 19 -14.46 -22.34 6.95
CA ALA A 19 -13.98 -22.85 5.68
C ALA A 19 -14.99 -22.37 4.63
N PHE A 20 -14.81 -21.15 4.13
CA PHE A 20 -15.45 -20.70 2.91
C PHE A 20 -14.85 -21.57 1.82
N ALA A 21 -15.66 -22.37 1.21
CA ALA A 21 -15.29 -23.09 0.01
C ALA A 21 -15.06 -22.01 -1.05
N THR A 22 -13.82 -21.63 -1.28
CA THR A 22 -13.41 -20.69 -2.32
C THR A 22 -12.73 -21.49 -3.41
N GLU A 23 -13.23 -21.43 -4.62
CA GLU A 23 -12.56 -22.07 -5.73
C GLU A 23 -11.33 -21.26 -6.16
N ILE A 24 -10.16 -21.92 -6.20
CA ILE A 24 -8.89 -21.28 -6.54
C ILE A 24 -8.37 -21.87 -7.85
N ARG A 25 -8.15 -21.01 -8.86
CA ARG A 25 -7.55 -21.37 -10.15
C ARG A 25 -6.33 -20.51 -10.43
N VAL A 26 -5.18 -21.15 -10.55
CA VAL A 26 -3.91 -20.45 -10.83
C VAL A 26 -3.16 -21.18 -11.95
N GLY A 27 -2.70 -20.41 -12.97
CA GLY A 27 -1.96 -20.97 -14.09
C GLY A 27 -1.50 -19.91 -15.11
N LYS A 28 -0.77 -20.32 -16.14
CA LYS A 28 -0.44 -19.39 -17.24
C LYS A 28 -1.70 -18.89 -17.92
N THR A 29 -2.62 -19.78 -18.19
CA THR A 29 -3.99 -19.49 -18.64
C THR A 29 -4.93 -20.11 -17.63
N ALA A 30 -5.81 -19.33 -17.06
CA ALA A 30 -6.82 -19.78 -16.12
C ALA A 30 -8.19 -19.39 -16.66
N SER A 31 -9.12 -20.34 -16.76
CA SER A 31 -10.45 -20.10 -17.34
C SER A 31 -11.56 -20.75 -16.53
N VAL A 32 -12.73 -20.15 -16.62
CA VAL A 32 -14.02 -20.73 -16.31
C VAL A 32 -14.77 -20.79 -17.66
N GLU A 33 -14.99 -21.98 -18.16
CA GLU A 33 -15.53 -22.16 -19.50
C GLU A 33 -17.02 -21.79 -19.57
N SER A 34 -17.51 -21.52 -20.80
CA SER A 34 -18.92 -21.23 -21.03
C SER A 34 -19.77 -22.47 -20.68
N GLY A 35 -20.82 -22.27 -19.87
CA GLY A 35 -21.66 -23.36 -19.35
C GLY A 35 -21.19 -23.97 -18.03
N GLU A 36 -19.97 -23.65 -17.58
CA GLU A 36 -19.50 -24.02 -16.25
C GLU A 36 -20.14 -23.11 -15.19
N VAL A 37 -20.47 -23.68 -14.03
CA VAL A 37 -21.04 -22.96 -12.90
C VAL A 37 -20.14 -23.14 -11.69
N ILE A 38 -19.61 -22.06 -11.16
CA ILE A 38 -18.92 -22.01 -9.87
C ILE A 38 -19.95 -21.55 -8.84
N ASP A 39 -20.36 -22.49 -7.97
CA ASP A 39 -21.38 -22.21 -6.95
C ASP A 39 -20.78 -21.69 -5.65
N ASP A 40 -19.80 -20.78 -5.76
CA ASP A 40 -19.07 -20.18 -4.65
C ASP A 40 -18.31 -18.95 -5.10
N ASP A 41 -17.45 -18.41 -4.20
CA ASP A 41 -16.46 -17.39 -4.50
C ASP A 41 -15.32 -17.95 -5.34
N LEU A 42 -14.86 -17.18 -6.32
CA LEU A 42 -13.79 -17.55 -7.23
C LEU A 42 -12.56 -16.67 -7.05
N PHE A 43 -11.43 -17.29 -6.73
CA PHE A 43 -10.11 -16.67 -6.82
C PHE A 43 -9.38 -17.21 -8.05
N ILE A 44 -9.07 -16.35 -9.03
CA ILE A 44 -8.45 -16.76 -10.28
C ILE A 44 -7.27 -15.87 -10.66
N ALA A 45 -6.12 -16.48 -10.97
CA ALA A 45 -4.92 -15.73 -11.32
C ALA A 45 -4.12 -16.41 -12.45
N GLY A 46 -3.58 -15.58 -13.37
CA GLY A 46 -2.76 -16.08 -14.49
C GLY A 46 -2.29 -14.98 -15.42
N ASN A 47 -1.49 -15.32 -16.45
CA ASN A 47 -1.18 -14.34 -17.48
C ASN A 47 -2.45 -13.95 -18.27
N SER A 48 -3.26 -14.93 -18.62
CA SER A 48 -4.56 -14.74 -19.26
C SER A 48 -5.64 -15.36 -18.40
N VAL A 49 -6.63 -14.58 -18.01
CA VAL A 49 -7.79 -14.99 -17.21
C VAL A 49 -9.05 -14.77 -18.02
N LEU A 50 -9.84 -15.82 -18.18
CA LEU A 50 -11.15 -15.78 -18.85
C LEU A 50 -12.22 -16.37 -17.93
N ILE A 51 -13.24 -15.61 -17.61
CA ILE A 51 -14.42 -16.08 -16.86
C ILE A 51 -15.62 -15.95 -17.79
N ALA A 52 -15.94 -17.05 -18.50
CA ALA A 52 -17.06 -17.12 -19.41
C ALA A 52 -18.27 -17.87 -18.82
N GLY A 53 -18.01 -18.68 -17.79
CA GLY A 53 -19.06 -19.39 -17.06
C GLY A 53 -19.71 -18.50 -15.98
N LYS A 54 -20.70 -19.05 -15.29
CA LYS A 54 -21.42 -18.40 -14.21
C LYS A 54 -20.67 -18.56 -12.89
N VAL A 55 -20.51 -17.47 -12.12
CA VAL A 55 -20.04 -17.51 -10.73
C VAL A 55 -21.15 -16.98 -9.83
N THR A 56 -21.55 -17.75 -8.81
CA THR A 56 -22.66 -17.34 -7.93
C THR A 56 -22.17 -16.39 -6.83
N GLY A 57 -20.93 -16.55 -6.37
CA GLY A 57 -20.26 -15.72 -5.36
C GLY A 57 -19.51 -14.53 -5.93
N ASP A 58 -18.52 -14.07 -5.16
CA ASP A 58 -17.61 -12.98 -5.53
C ASP A 58 -16.47 -13.49 -6.41
N VAL A 59 -15.95 -12.61 -7.26
CA VAL A 59 -14.80 -12.90 -8.13
C VAL A 59 -13.63 -12.01 -7.75
N LEU A 60 -12.47 -12.62 -7.45
CA LEU A 60 -11.17 -11.95 -7.36
C LEU A 60 -10.26 -12.46 -8.47
N ALA A 61 -9.98 -11.61 -9.47
CA ALA A 61 -9.23 -11.97 -10.65
C ALA A 61 -7.96 -11.11 -10.82
N ALA A 62 -6.84 -11.75 -11.11
CA ALA A 62 -5.57 -11.06 -11.36
C ALA A 62 -4.81 -11.65 -12.56
N GLY A 63 -4.31 -10.79 -13.48
CA GLY A 63 -3.55 -11.27 -14.64
C GLY A 63 -3.04 -10.15 -15.54
N GLN A 64 -2.27 -10.49 -16.59
CA GLN A 64 -1.98 -9.50 -17.62
C GLN A 64 -3.26 -9.10 -18.37
N THR A 65 -4.05 -10.08 -18.77
CA THR A 65 -5.34 -9.88 -19.41
C THR A 65 -6.40 -10.56 -18.57
N VAL A 66 -7.42 -9.82 -18.14
CA VAL A 66 -8.56 -10.34 -17.40
C VAL A 66 -9.84 -10.02 -18.15
N ARG A 67 -10.61 -11.05 -18.50
CA ARG A 67 -11.91 -10.94 -19.17
C ARG A 67 -12.97 -11.66 -18.37
N VAL A 68 -14.01 -10.91 -17.97
CA VAL A 68 -15.20 -11.44 -17.31
C VAL A 68 -16.37 -11.24 -18.27
N THR A 69 -16.80 -12.33 -18.91
CA THR A 69 -17.89 -12.30 -19.89
C THR A 69 -19.14 -13.01 -19.38
N GLY A 70 -18.97 -13.94 -18.43
CA GLY A 70 -20.06 -14.66 -17.78
C GLY A 70 -20.72 -13.82 -16.66
N PRO A 71 -21.94 -14.25 -16.25
CA PRO A 71 -22.66 -13.56 -15.17
C PRO A 71 -22.07 -13.89 -13.80
N VAL A 72 -21.99 -12.86 -12.94
CA VAL A 72 -21.48 -12.94 -11.56
C VAL A 72 -22.56 -12.54 -10.57
N GLY A 73 -22.91 -13.42 -9.65
CA GLY A 73 -23.94 -13.18 -8.63
C GLY A 73 -23.46 -12.26 -7.50
N GLY A 74 -22.18 -12.29 -7.17
CA GLY A 74 -21.52 -11.40 -6.23
C GLY A 74 -20.90 -10.17 -6.87
N SER A 75 -19.78 -9.71 -6.31
CA SER A 75 -18.98 -8.58 -6.78
C SER A 75 -17.76 -9.06 -7.56
N VAL A 76 -17.24 -8.20 -8.44
CA VAL A 76 -15.98 -8.45 -9.17
C VAL A 76 -14.90 -7.48 -8.69
N MET A 77 -13.76 -8.03 -8.30
CA MET A 77 -12.51 -7.31 -8.12
C MET A 77 -11.48 -7.85 -9.10
N ALA A 78 -11.06 -7.03 -10.06
CA ALA A 78 -10.15 -7.44 -11.12
C ALA A 78 -8.97 -6.49 -11.25
N ALA A 79 -7.77 -7.05 -11.36
CA ALA A 79 -6.55 -6.30 -11.56
C ALA A 79 -5.69 -6.90 -12.68
N GLY A 80 -5.15 -6.02 -13.56
CA GLY A 80 -4.34 -6.50 -14.67
C GLY A 80 -3.81 -5.36 -15.53
N ARG A 81 -3.16 -5.70 -16.62
CA ARG A 81 -2.80 -4.72 -17.64
C ARG A 81 -4.04 -4.33 -18.46
N ASP A 82 -4.75 -5.33 -18.98
CA ASP A 82 -5.99 -5.15 -19.73
C ASP A 82 -7.11 -5.86 -18.98
N VAL A 83 -8.06 -5.11 -18.44
CA VAL A 83 -9.19 -5.62 -17.68
C VAL A 83 -10.49 -5.27 -18.40
N ARG A 84 -11.30 -6.28 -18.70
CA ARG A 84 -12.59 -6.09 -19.37
C ARG A 84 -13.69 -6.90 -18.67
N VAL A 85 -14.76 -6.21 -18.30
CA VAL A 85 -15.97 -6.82 -17.74
C VAL A 85 -17.13 -6.51 -18.67
N THR A 86 -17.65 -7.53 -19.32
CA THR A 86 -18.81 -7.43 -20.24
C THR A 86 -20.01 -8.22 -19.73
N GLY A 87 -19.79 -9.16 -18.78
CA GLY A 87 -20.84 -9.90 -18.12
C GLY A 87 -21.62 -9.07 -17.10
N ASP A 88 -22.83 -9.51 -16.80
CA ASP A 88 -23.66 -8.89 -15.77
C ASP A 88 -23.16 -9.25 -14.38
N VAL A 89 -23.05 -8.24 -13.50
CA VAL A 89 -22.57 -8.38 -12.12
C VAL A 89 -23.64 -7.86 -11.17
N GLN A 90 -24.22 -8.71 -10.33
CA GLN A 90 -25.27 -8.30 -9.40
C GLN A 90 -24.73 -7.43 -8.26
N GLY A 91 -23.48 -7.61 -7.86
CA GLY A 91 -22.76 -6.83 -6.87
C GLY A 91 -22.12 -5.57 -7.44
N SER A 92 -20.97 -5.21 -6.89
CA SER A 92 -20.15 -4.08 -7.30
C SER A 92 -18.97 -4.54 -8.15
N VAL A 93 -18.49 -3.65 -9.03
CA VAL A 93 -17.27 -3.89 -9.81
C VAL A 93 -16.16 -2.96 -9.34
N ARG A 94 -14.97 -3.52 -9.09
CA ARG A 94 -13.73 -2.77 -8.84
C ARG A 94 -12.66 -3.27 -9.80
N MET A 95 -12.19 -2.39 -10.67
CA MET A 95 -11.20 -2.75 -11.67
C MET A 95 -10.00 -1.80 -11.61
N ALA A 96 -8.81 -2.37 -11.76
CA ALA A 96 -7.58 -1.61 -11.88
C ALA A 96 -6.68 -2.18 -12.99
N GLY A 97 -6.21 -1.30 -13.91
CA GLY A 97 -5.36 -1.75 -15.02
C GLY A 97 -4.76 -0.59 -15.82
N GLN A 98 -3.95 -0.92 -16.80
CA GLN A 98 -3.54 0.08 -17.78
C GLN A 98 -4.76 0.46 -18.65
N SER A 99 -5.53 -0.53 -19.07
CA SER A 99 -6.82 -0.35 -19.74
C SER A 99 -7.91 -1.04 -18.93
N ALA A 100 -9.00 -0.33 -18.62
CA ALA A 100 -10.15 -0.84 -17.91
C ALA A 100 -11.43 -0.55 -18.71
N THR A 101 -12.12 -1.58 -19.21
CA THR A 101 -13.33 -1.45 -20.02
C THR A 101 -14.50 -2.14 -19.32
N LEU A 102 -15.60 -1.43 -19.14
CA LEU A 102 -16.84 -1.92 -18.57
C LEU A 102 -17.98 -1.81 -19.59
N SER A 103 -18.68 -2.90 -19.87
CA SER A 103 -19.81 -2.93 -20.83
C SER A 103 -21.05 -3.65 -20.29
N GLY A 104 -20.95 -4.36 -19.17
CA GLY A 104 -22.05 -5.13 -18.59
C GLY A 104 -22.97 -4.32 -17.68
N THR A 105 -24.03 -4.98 -17.19
CA THR A 105 -24.95 -4.43 -16.19
C THR A 105 -24.40 -4.65 -14.78
N ILE A 106 -24.28 -3.59 -13.99
CA ILE A 106 -23.76 -3.62 -12.62
C ILE A 106 -24.86 -3.26 -11.64
N GLY A 107 -25.22 -4.19 -10.78
CA GLY A 107 -26.34 -4.04 -9.84
C GLY A 107 -26.07 -3.05 -8.69
N ARG A 108 -24.83 -2.68 -8.45
CA ARG A 108 -24.44 -1.70 -7.41
C ARG A 108 -23.49 -0.64 -7.96
N ASN A 109 -22.32 -0.48 -7.35
CA ASN A 109 -21.37 0.57 -7.66
C ASN A 109 -20.26 0.05 -8.58
N ALA A 110 -19.69 0.96 -9.38
CA ALA A 110 -18.47 0.67 -10.14
C ALA A 110 -17.34 1.63 -9.72
N ALA A 111 -16.14 1.06 -9.51
CA ALA A 111 -14.92 1.82 -9.25
C ALA A 111 -13.83 1.34 -10.21
N LEU A 112 -13.42 2.21 -11.12
CA LEU A 112 -12.51 1.91 -12.22
C LEU A 112 -11.27 2.77 -12.10
N ALA A 113 -10.10 2.18 -12.26
CA ALA A 113 -8.83 2.92 -12.26
C ALA A 113 -7.91 2.42 -13.37
N GLY A 114 -7.32 3.35 -14.14
CA GLY A 114 -6.42 2.95 -15.23
C GLY A 114 -5.78 4.14 -15.92
N GLN A 115 -4.91 3.86 -16.87
CA GLN A 115 -4.45 4.89 -17.79
C GLN A 115 -5.60 5.31 -18.71
N THR A 116 -6.30 4.32 -19.27
CA THR A 116 -7.51 4.51 -20.06
C THR A 116 -8.66 3.75 -19.42
N VAL A 117 -9.74 4.45 -19.11
CA VAL A 117 -10.95 3.89 -18.53
C VAL A 117 -12.12 4.16 -19.48
N VAL A 118 -12.82 3.10 -19.86
CA VAL A 118 -13.96 3.17 -20.78
C VAL A 118 -15.18 2.52 -20.13
N VAL A 119 -16.24 3.29 -19.94
CA VAL A 119 -17.58 2.79 -19.62
C VAL A 119 -18.39 2.84 -20.91
N ALA A 120 -18.52 1.69 -21.58
CA ALA A 120 -19.13 1.61 -22.89
C ALA A 120 -20.63 1.99 -22.85
N ASP A 121 -21.20 2.32 -24.00
CA ASP A 121 -22.61 2.70 -24.18
C ASP A 121 -23.61 1.64 -23.71
N THR A 122 -23.22 0.37 -23.78
CA THR A 122 -24.03 -0.76 -23.29
C THR A 122 -23.99 -0.93 -21.77
N ALA A 123 -23.04 -0.28 -21.09
CA ALA A 123 -22.86 -0.40 -19.64
C ALA A 123 -24.00 0.29 -18.88
N LYS A 124 -24.53 -0.42 -17.87
CA LYS A 124 -25.57 0.10 -16.98
C LYS A 124 -25.12 -0.08 -15.53
N ILE A 125 -24.89 0.99 -14.82
CA ILE A 125 -24.48 0.98 -13.41
C ILE A 125 -25.67 1.47 -12.59
N ALA A 126 -26.22 0.61 -11.75
CA ALA A 126 -27.46 0.93 -11.02
C ALA A 126 -27.28 2.04 -9.96
N ARG A 127 -26.06 2.22 -9.44
CA ARG A 127 -25.76 3.25 -8.43
C ARG A 127 -24.66 4.17 -8.89
N ASP A 128 -23.56 4.24 -8.14
CA ASP A 128 -22.52 5.26 -8.28
C ASP A 128 -21.33 4.72 -9.11
N LEU A 129 -20.75 5.62 -9.92
CA LEU A 129 -19.51 5.39 -10.65
C LEU A 129 -18.40 6.27 -10.08
N HIS A 130 -17.23 5.68 -9.85
CA HIS A 130 -15.97 6.39 -9.64
C HIS A 130 -14.95 5.90 -10.68
N ALA A 131 -14.56 6.78 -11.59
CA ALA A 131 -13.60 6.47 -12.64
C ALA A 131 -12.38 7.39 -12.51
N ALA A 132 -11.17 6.81 -12.48
CA ALA A 132 -9.93 7.54 -12.33
C ALA A 132 -8.90 7.11 -13.39
N GLY A 133 -8.29 8.08 -14.11
CA GLY A 133 -7.32 7.76 -15.14
C GLY A 133 -6.63 8.96 -15.77
N THR A 134 -5.86 8.68 -16.81
CA THR A 134 -5.39 9.74 -17.70
C THR A 134 -6.53 10.17 -18.64
N THR A 135 -7.21 9.17 -19.22
CA THR A 135 -8.39 9.37 -20.07
C THR A 135 -9.56 8.55 -19.49
N VAL A 136 -10.72 9.18 -19.38
CA VAL A 136 -11.96 8.54 -18.93
C VAL A 136 -13.08 8.85 -19.92
N ASP A 137 -13.62 7.79 -20.54
CA ASP A 137 -14.80 7.89 -21.42
C ASP A 137 -16.00 7.27 -20.72
N LEU A 138 -17.05 8.05 -20.50
CA LEU A 138 -18.34 7.63 -19.96
C LEU A 138 -19.42 7.74 -21.05
N ASP A 139 -19.69 6.62 -21.68
CA ASP A 139 -20.73 6.49 -22.72
C ASP A 139 -21.98 5.80 -22.20
N GLY A 140 -21.86 5.01 -21.11
CA GLY A 140 -22.92 4.23 -20.50
C GLY A 140 -23.82 5.02 -19.54
N ALA A 141 -24.77 4.30 -18.95
CA ALA A 141 -25.73 4.87 -18.02
C ALA A 141 -25.32 4.62 -16.56
N VAL A 142 -25.34 5.68 -15.75
CA VAL A 142 -25.12 5.67 -14.30
C VAL A 142 -26.40 6.09 -13.60
N GLY A 143 -26.96 5.21 -12.77
CA GLY A 143 -28.26 5.47 -12.11
C GLY A 143 -28.22 6.57 -11.05
N ARG A 144 -27.05 6.89 -10.50
CA ARG A 144 -26.90 7.91 -9.47
C ARG A 144 -25.76 8.88 -9.80
N ASP A 145 -24.76 8.96 -8.94
CA ASP A 145 -23.69 9.95 -9.05
C ASP A 145 -22.48 9.39 -9.81
N ALA A 146 -21.88 10.22 -10.68
CA ALA A 146 -20.67 9.86 -11.41
C ALA A 146 -19.51 10.79 -11.03
N GLY A 147 -18.41 10.21 -10.51
CA GLY A 147 -17.15 10.90 -10.23
C GLY A 147 -16.11 10.54 -11.30
N LEU A 148 -15.66 11.54 -12.05
CA LEU A 148 -14.67 11.41 -13.10
C LEU A 148 -13.38 12.16 -12.71
N PHE A 149 -12.30 11.45 -12.51
CA PHE A 149 -11.00 11.97 -12.06
C PHE A 149 -9.94 11.69 -13.12
N ALA A 150 -9.75 12.64 -14.06
CA ALA A 150 -8.89 12.37 -15.22
C ALA A 150 -8.24 13.65 -15.76
N GLN A 151 -7.10 13.50 -16.46
CA GLN A 151 -6.60 14.64 -17.22
C GLN A 151 -7.62 15.04 -18.29
N THR A 152 -8.09 14.08 -19.07
CA THR A 152 -9.11 14.30 -20.08
C THR A 152 -10.28 13.35 -19.86
N ALA A 153 -11.51 13.89 -19.84
CA ALA A 153 -12.71 13.08 -19.77
C ALA A 153 -13.73 13.44 -20.86
N ALA A 154 -14.43 12.43 -21.35
CA ALA A 154 -15.57 12.59 -22.23
C ALA A 154 -16.83 11.99 -21.56
N LEU A 155 -17.87 12.78 -21.44
CA LEU A 155 -19.18 12.38 -20.96
C LEU A 155 -20.16 12.42 -22.12
N ARG A 156 -20.55 11.23 -22.60
CA ARG A 156 -21.53 11.06 -23.69
C ARG A 156 -22.76 10.26 -23.24
N GLY A 157 -22.64 9.60 -22.09
CA GLY A 157 -23.68 8.81 -21.47
C GLY A 157 -24.59 9.59 -20.54
N SER A 158 -25.26 8.86 -19.65
CA SER A 158 -26.23 9.48 -18.72
C SER A 158 -25.85 9.29 -17.25
N ALA A 159 -26.20 10.29 -16.41
CA ALA A 159 -26.13 10.22 -14.97
C ALA A 159 -27.48 10.63 -14.35
N GLY A 160 -28.07 9.75 -13.56
CA GLY A 160 -29.37 9.96 -12.92
C GLY A 160 -29.34 11.02 -11.81
N ARG A 161 -28.16 11.43 -11.35
CA ARG A 161 -27.97 12.51 -10.36
C ARG A 161 -26.83 13.41 -10.79
N ASN A 162 -25.86 13.62 -9.91
CA ASN A 162 -24.80 14.61 -10.13
C ASN A 162 -23.57 14.00 -10.80
N VAL A 163 -22.87 14.82 -11.56
CA VAL A 163 -21.55 14.51 -12.09
C VAL A 163 -20.53 15.41 -11.42
N LEU A 164 -19.46 14.81 -10.90
CA LEU A 164 -18.28 15.52 -10.41
C LEU A 164 -17.10 15.22 -11.35
N PHE A 165 -16.52 16.25 -11.93
CA PHE A 165 -15.30 16.16 -12.70
C PHE A 165 -14.14 16.86 -11.98
N GLU A 166 -12.99 16.20 -11.89
CA GLU A 166 -11.74 16.80 -11.44
C GLU A 166 -10.62 16.44 -12.42
N GLY A 167 -10.08 17.46 -13.11
CA GLY A 167 -9.06 17.23 -14.12
C GLY A 167 -8.70 18.48 -14.91
N GLU A 168 -8.22 18.28 -16.13
CA GLU A 168 -7.77 19.38 -16.98
C GLU A 168 -8.80 19.72 -18.06
N GLU A 169 -9.39 18.71 -18.70
CA GLU A 169 -10.30 18.91 -19.83
C GLU A 169 -11.51 17.98 -19.72
N LEU A 170 -12.71 18.54 -19.84
CA LEU A 170 -13.96 17.79 -19.91
C LEU A 170 -14.72 18.17 -21.18
N THR A 171 -15.07 17.18 -21.97
CA THR A 171 -16.00 17.30 -23.09
C THR A 171 -17.32 16.64 -22.72
N VAL A 172 -18.40 17.39 -22.77
CA VAL A 172 -19.78 16.89 -22.61
C VAL A 172 -20.40 16.80 -23.99
N GLY A 173 -20.53 15.56 -24.49
CA GLY A 173 -21.04 15.29 -25.82
C GLY A 173 -22.54 15.53 -25.96
N ARG A 174 -23.01 15.65 -27.17
CA ARG A 174 -24.42 15.97 -27.51
C ARG A 174 -25.47 15.01 -26.95
N SER A 175 -25.10 13.75 -26.71
CA SER A 175 -25.98 12.72 -26.15
C SER A 175 -25.97 12.65 -24.63
N ALA A 176 -25.18 13.51 -23.98
CA ALA A 176 -25.04 13.47 -22.53
C ALA A 176 -26.30 13.94 -21.82
N GLU A 177 -26.77 13.17 -20.85
CA GLU A 177 -27.93 13.49 -20.03
C GLU A 177 -27.56 13.45 -18.54
N VAL A 178 -27.53 14.58 -17.87
CA VAL A 178 -27.28 14.69 -16.42
C VAL A 178 -28.56 15.25 -15.75
N ALA A 179 -29.26 14.38 -15.02
CA ALA A 179 -30.49 14.76 -14.33
C ALA A 179 -30.24 15.70 -13.16
N GLY A 180 -29.08 15.67 -12.56
CA GLY A 180 -28.64 16.64 -11.54
C GLY A 180 -27.71 17.70 -12.10
N GLY A 181 -26.77 18.18 -11.28
CA GLY A 181 -25.79 19.20 -11.65
C GLY A 181 -24.43 18.60 -12.07
N LEU A 182 -23.70 19.33 -12.91
CA LEU A 182 -22.30 19.09 -13.23
C LEU A 182 -21.43 20.02 -12.39
N SER A 183 -20.75 19.46 -11.41
CA SER A 183 -19.73 20.17 -10.65
C SER A 183 -18.36 19.85 -11.21
N TYR A 184 -17.54 20.86 -11.50
CA TYR A 184 -16.21 20.60 -12.03
C TYR A 184 -15.12 21.41 -11.32
N ARG A 185 -13.94 20.79 -11.23
CA ARG A 185 -12.71 21.38 -10.72
C ARG A 185 -11.63 21.21 -11.78
N SER A 186 -11.52 22.21 -12.62
CA SER A 186 -10.60 22.25 -13.74
C SER A 186 -10.11 23.68 -13.97
N PRO A 187 -8.86 23.88 -14.46
CA PRO A 187 -8.41 25.18 -14.94
C PRO A 187 -9.25 25.65 -16.14
N ASN A 188 -9.67 24.73 -16.99
CA ASN A 188 -10.43 25.00 -18.20
C ASN A 188 -11.95 24.83 -17.95
N GLU A 189 -12.76 25.55 -18.68
CA GLU A 189 -14.22 25.34 -18.68
C GLU A 189 -14.57 24.10 -19.51
N PRO A 190 -15.60 23.33 -19.12
CA PRO A 190 -16.05 22.18 -19.91
C PRO A 190 -16.54 22.61 -21.28
N THR A 191 -16.16 21.87 -22.31
CA THR A 191 -16.75 22.01 -23.64
C THR A 191 -18.07 21.26 -23.67
N ILE A 192 -19.20 21.99 -23.80
CA ILE A 192 -20.52 21.38 -23.83
C ILE A 192 -21.07 21.49 -25.25
N GLU A 193 -21.31 20.37 -25.89
CA GLU A 193 -21.84 20.28 -27.23
C GLU A 193 -23.37 20.60 -27.25
N GLN A 194 -23.84 21.14 -28.37
CA GLN A 194 -25.28 21.36 -28.56
C GLN A 194 -26.04 20.03 -28.54
N GLY A 195 -27.07 19.94 -27.70
CA GLY A 195 -27.85 18.73 -27.48
C GLY A 195 -27.66 18.11 -26.12
N ALA A 196 -26.53 18.39 -25.43
CA ALA A 196 -26.33 17.95 -24.05
C ALA A 196 -27.36 18.56 -23.09
N THR A 197 -27.89 17.74 -22.18
CA THR A 197 -28.85 18.16 -21.16
C THR A 197 -28.21 18.04 -19.76
N ILE A 198 -28.13 19.16 -19.03
CA ILE A 198 -27.68 19.22 -17.64
C ILE A 198 -28.74 20.00 -16.84
N THR A 199 -29.64 19.27 -16.16
CA THR A 199 -30.82 19.88 -15.54
C THR A 199 -30.46 20.80 -14.36
N GLY A 200 -29.51 20.42 -13.54
CA GLY A 200 -29.05 21.18 -12.36
C GLY A 200 -28.02 22.26 -12.68
N GLY A 201 -27.70 22.47 -13.97
CA GLY A 201 -26.68 23.43 -14.39
C GLY A 201 -25.26 23.02 -14.07
N THR A 202 -24.32 23.93 -14.35
CA THR A 202 -22.88 23.74 -14.14
C THR A 202 -22.37 24.58 -12.99
N ASN A 203 -21.50 23.98 -12.15
CA ASN A 203 -20.93 24.66 -10.99
C ASN A 203 -19.41 24.47 -10.95
N LYS A 204 -18.64 25.56 -11.07
CA LYS A 204 -17.19 25.54 -10.94
C LYS A 204 -16.81 25.52 -9.47
N LEU A 205 -16.18 24.45 -9.03
CA LEU A 205 -15.68 24.31 -7.68
C LEU A 205 -14.32 25.04 -7.51
N PRO A 206 -14.08 25.66 -6.36
CA PRO A 206 -12.77 26.25 -6.09
C PRO A 206 -11.67 25.17 -6.19
N PRO A 207 -10.46 25.54 -6.63
CA PRO A 207 -9.34 24.64 -6.58
C PRO A 207 -9.27 24.03 -5.18
N ARG A 208 -8.99 22.73 -5.07
CA ARG A 208 -8.74 22.16 -3.75
C ARG A 208 -7.63 22.98 -3.09
N PRO A 209 -7.80 23.49 -1.86
CA PRO A 209 -6.72 24.18 -1.19
C PRO A 209 -5.53 23.23 -1.18
N GLY A 210 -4.56 23.56 -2.05
CA GLY A 210 -3.23 23.00 -2.20
C GLY A 210 -2.99 21.55 -1.76
N ARG A 211 -3.33 20.55 -2.60
CA ARG A 211 -2.30 19.61 -3.00
C ARG A 211 -1.67 20.09 -4.33
N GLY A 212 -1.57 21.39 -4.51
CA GLY A 212 -0.52 21.91 -5.37
C GLY A 212 0.78 21.32 -4.87
N ILE A 213 1.74 21.17 -5.72
CA ILE A 213 3.15 21.14 -5.34
C ILE A 213 3.50 22.54 -4.77
N GLU A 214 2.73 23.02 -3.83
CA GLU A 214 3.19 23.81 -2.74
C GLU A 214 4.29 22.95 -2.17
N LYS A 215 5.55 23.38 -2.38
CA LYS A 215 6.76 22.85 -1.78
C LYS A 215 6.35 22.20 -0.50
N ALA A 216 6.27 20.86 -0.54
CA ALA A 216 5.49 20.01 0.39
C ALA A 216 5.67 20.61 1.76
N PRO A 217 4.64 21.02 2.50
CA PRO A 217 4.77 21.89 3.65
C PRO A 217 5.90 21.29 4.41
N ARG A 218 7.04 22.06 4.52
CA ARG A 218 8.29 21.55 5.08
C ARG A 218 7.84 20.69 6.20
N ARG A 219 7.87 19.37 5.98
CA ARG A 219 7.20 18.40 6.83
C ARG A 219 7.64 18.84 8.20
N ARG A 220 6.75 19.49 8.95
CA ARG A 220 6.96 19.69 10.37
C ARG A 220 7.15 18.27 10.81
N PHE A 221 8.41 17.88 10.92
CA PHE A 221 8.77 16.52 11.31
C PHE A 221 7.93 16.32 12.54
N PRO A 222 6.93 15.43 12.51
CA PRO A 222 6.14 15.26 13.69
C PRO A 222 7.15 14.85 14.75
N LEU A 223 7.31 15.67 15.78
CA LEU A 223 8.14 15.38 16.95
C LEU A 223 7.83 14.00 17.53
N PHE A 224 6.71 13.46 17.14
CA PHE A 224 6.27 12.10 17.44
C PHE A 224 7.24 11.01 16.97
N PHE A 225 7.83 11.11 15.76
CA PHE A 225 8.72 10.04 15.28
C PHE A 225 10.02 9.91 16.11
N PRO A 226 10.83 10.98 16.32
CA PRO A 226 11.99 10.89 17.20
C PRO A 226 11.61 10.59 18.65
N LEU A 227 10.46 11.09 19.14
CA LEU A 227 9.95 10.76 20.46
C LEU A 227 9.59 9.26 20.57
N THR A 228 8.93 8.72 19.57
CA THR A 228 8.61 7.29 19.51
C THR A 228 9.89 6.44 19.53
N VAL A 229 10.88 6.78 18.68
CA VAL A 229 12.17 6.07 18.64
C VAL A 229 12.90 6.20 19.98
N PHE A 230 12.80 7.36 20.66
CA PHE A 230 13.39 7.56 21.96
C PHE A 230 12.72 6.68 23.04
N VAL A 231 11.39 6.69 23.13
CA VAL A 231 10.64 5.88 24.10
C VAL A 231 10.92 4.39 23.90
N PHE A 232 10.80 3.91 22.67
CA PHE A 232 11.13 2.51 22.35
C PHE A 232 12.61 2.20 22.56
N GLY A 233 13.51 3.14 22.27
CA GLY A 233 14.94 3.00 22.52
C GLY A 233 15.27 2.88 24.02
N VAL A 234 14.60 3.64 24.87
CA VAL A 234 14.72 3.55 26.34
C VAL A 234 14.20 2.19 26.83
N VAL A 235 13.02 1.76 26.33
CA VAL A 235 12.46 0.44 26.67
C VAL A 235 13.39 -0.68 26.18
N GLY A 236 13.94 -0.59 24.98
CA GLY A 236 14.90 -1.55 24.43
C GLY A 236 16.18 -1.63 25.26
N LEU A 237 16.77 -0.48 25.64
CA LEU A 237 17.94 -0.42 26.52
C LEU A 237 17.68 -1.01 27.91
N ALA A 238 16.48 -0.84 28.44
CA ALA A 238 16.08 -1.43 29.72
C ALA A 238 15.82 -2.93 29.63
N ALA A 239 15.17 -3.39 28.53
CA ALA A 239 14.83 -4.80 28.33
C ALA A 239 16.03 -5.67 27.90
N LEU A 240 16.90 -5.13 27.03
CA LEU A 240 18.02 -5.86 26.43
C LEU A 240 19.35 -5.07 26.54
N PRO A 241 19.81 -4.72 27.75
CA PRO A 241 20.96 -3.84 27.97
C PRO A 241 22.25 -4.42 27.38
N ARG A 242 22.39 -5.75 27.42
CA ARG A 242 23.58 -6.45 26.85
C ARG A 242 23.63 -6.29 25.33
N LEU A 243 22.50 -6.46 24.64
CA LEU A 243 22.44 -6.36 23.17
C LEU A 243 22.73 -4.92 22.70
N PHE A 244 22.01 -3.94 23.24
CA PHE A 244 22.18 -2.55 22.83
C PHE A 244 23.49 -1.94 23.29
N GLY A 245 24.03 -2.37 24.45
CA GLY A 245 25.35 -1.98 24.93
C GLY A 245 26.47 -2.53 24.04
N ALA A 246 26.43 -3.82 23.71
CA ALA A 246 27.37 -4.46 22.79
C ALA A 246 27.30 -3.82 21.39
N ALA A 247 26.09 -3.53 20.92
CA ALA A 247 25.87 -2.86 19.65
C ALA A 247 26.49 -1.46 19.63
N ALA A 248 26.25 -0.62 20.62
CA ALA A 248 26.83 0.72 20.69
C ALA A 248 28.37 0.72 20.78
N ASN A 249 28.94 -0.24 21.50
CA ASN A 249 30.39 -0.40 21.65
C ASN A 249 31.06 -0.96 20.37
N ALA A 250 30.36 -1.76 19.57
CA ALA A 250 30.86 -2.26 18.31
C ALA A 250 30.88 -1.22 17.17
N MET A 251 30.24 -0.06 17.36
CA MET A 251 30.12 0.98 16.36
C MET A 251 31.46 1.52 15.84
N PRO A 252 32.41 1.94 16.69
CA PRO A 252 33.69 2.49 16.24
C PRO A 252 34.64 1.43 15.66
N VAL A 253 34.35 0.14 15.88
CA VAL A 253 35.19 -0.95 15.43
C VAL A 253 34.85 -1.33 13.99
N ARG A 254 35.69 -0.87 13.05
CA ARG A 254 35.55 -1.14 11.60
C ARG A 254 34.21 -0.64 11.01
N PRO A 255 33.98 0.67 10.91
CA PRO A 255 32.71 1.24 10.46
C PRO A 255 32.33 0.78 9.04
N TRP A 256 33.28 0.62 8.13
CA TRP A 256 33.05 0.13 6.77
C TRP A 256 32.49 -1.29 6.72
N TRP A 257 32.97 -2.16 7.61
CA TRP A 257 32.41 -3.51 7.75
C TRP A 257 30.99 -3.48 8.31
N ASN A 258 30.67 -2.54 9.21
CA ASN A 258 29.31 -2.37 9.72
C ASN A 258 28.38 -1.91 8.59
N LEU A 259 28.82 -1.00 7.71
CA LEU A 259 28.03 -0.59 6.54
C LEU A 259 27.78 -1.75 5.59
N LEU A 260 28.83 -2.53 5.27
CA LEU A 260 28.70 -3.69 4.39
C LEU A 260 27.77 -4.75 4.97
N LEU A 261 27.95 -5.11 6.24
CA LEU A 261 27.08 -6.08 6.93
C LEU A 261 25.63 -5.57 7.01
N GLY A 262 25.44 -4.28 7.25
CA GLY A 262 24.11 -3.68 7.25
C GLY A 262 23.44 -3.71 5.88
N PHE A 263 24.19 -3.43 4.82
CA PHE A 263 23.70 -3.56 3.45
C PHE A 263 23.32 -5.01 3.11
N LEU A 264 24.19 -5.96 3.44
CA LEU A 264 23.90 -7.38 3.25
C LEU A 264 22.67 -7.81 4.06
N ALA A 265 22.54 -7.38 5.32
CA ALA A 265 21.37 -7.67 6.15
C ALA A 265 20.10 -7.03 5.61
N LEU A 266 20.20 -5.82 5.06
CA LEU A 266 19.04 -5.13 4.46
C LEU A 266 18.49 -5.85 3.24
N VAL A 267 19.36 -6.38 2.38
CA VAL A 267 18.98 -6.98 1.09
C VAL A 267 18.75 -8.49 1.22
N PHE A 268 19.67 -9.21 1.84
CA PHE A 268 19.67 -10.68 1.82
C PHE A 268 18.80 -11.30 2.90
N LEU A 269 18.62 -10.65 4.06
CA LEU A 269 17.78 -11.21 5.13
C LEU A 269 16.31 -11.37 4.70
N PRO A 270 15.65 -10.34 4.13
CA PRO A 270 14.28 -10.53 3.65
C PRO A 270 14.20 -11.53 2.50
N ALA A 271 15.16 -11.52 1.57
CA ALA A 271 15.18 -12.49 0.47
C ALA A 271 15.30 -13.94 0.99
N ALA A 272 16.19 -14.18 1.95
CA ALA A 272 16.32 -15.49 2.60
C ALA A 272 15.06 -15.87 3.38
N ALA A 273 14.44 -14.92 4.07
CA ALA A 273 13.19 -15.16 4.79
C ALA A 273 12.06 -15.54 3.83
N PHE A 274 11.90 -14.84 2.70
CA PHE A 274 10.93 -15.23 1.66
C PHE A 274 11.23 -16.60 1.07
N ALA A 275 12.51 -16.91 0.80
CA ALA A 275 12.90 -18.24 0.29
C ALA A 275 12.57 -19.37 1.29
N THR A 276 12.73 -19.15 2.59
CA THR A 276 12.35 -20.15 3.60
C THR A 276 10.82 -20.34 3.69
N MET A 277 10.03 -19.31 3.42
CA MET A 277 8.55 -19.38 3.44
C MET A 277 7.95 -20.28 2.35
N ILE A 278 8.73 -20.67 1.33
CA ILE A 278 8.27 -21.58 0.27
C ILE A 278 7.94 -22.97 0.83
N THR A 279 8.55 -23.35 1.95
CA THR A 279 8.28 -24.64 2.60
C THR A 279 7.29 -24.48 3.75
N LEU A 280 6.43 -25.47 3.97
CA LEU A 280 5.43 -25.46 5.04
C LEU A 280 6.07 -25.28 6.44
N VAL A 281 7.21 -25.92 6.68
CA VAL A 281 7.99 -25.80 7.94
C VAL A 281 8.74 -24.46 7.99
N GLY A 282 9.20 -23.97 6.86
CA GLY A 282 9.95 -22.71 6.77
C GLY A 282 9.05 -21.46 6.89
N LEU A 283 7.74 -21.58 6.65
CA LEU A 283 6.82 -20.46 6.72
C LEU A 283 6.84 -19.73 8.08
N PRO A 284 6.66 -20.40 9.25
CA PRO A 284 6.74 -19.72 10.55
C PRO A 284 8.14 -19.15 10.83
N ILE A 285 9.19 -19.80 10.35
CA ILE A 285 10.58 -19.33 10.51
C ILE A 285 10.82 -18.07 9.68
N GLY A 286 10.36 -18.06 8.44
CA GLY A 286 10.47 -16.90 7.55
C GLY A 286 9.68 -15.68 8.06
N VAL A 287 8.46 -15.91 8.57
CA VAL A 287 7.66 -14.85 9.20
C VAL A 287 8.38 -14.27 10.41
N LEU A 288 8.89 -15.14 11.31
CA LEU A 288 9.64 -14.69 12.48
C LEU A 288 10.90 -13.90 12.08
N ALA A 289 11.62 -14.36 11.06
CA ALA A 289 12.80 -13.67 10.55
C ALA A 289 12.45 -12.27 9.99
N LEU A 290 11.35 -12.13 9.27
CA LEU A 290 10.87 -10.82 8.78
C LEU A 290 10.45 -9.89 9.92
N VAL A 291 9.77 -10.41 10.95
CA VAL A 291 9.40 -9.62 12.13
C VAL A 291 10.64 -9.11 12.86
N LEU A 292 11.64 -9.98 13.09
CA LEU A 292 12.90 -9.62 13.74
C LEU A 292 13.70 -8.62 12.89
N TRP A 293 13.71 -8.80 11.57
CA TRP A 293 14.34 -7.86 10.64
C TRP A 293 13.65 -6.49 10.65
N GLY A 294 12.31 -6.45 10.63
CA GLY A 294 11.54 -5.23 10.75
C GLY A 294 11.78 -4.50 12.08
N ALA A 295 11.84 -5.25 13.18
CA ALA A 295 12.21 -4.72 14.49
C ALA A 295 13.63 -4.14 14.48
N ALA A 296 14.60 -4.85 13.90
CA ALA A 296 15.97 -4.36 13.78
C ALA A 296 16.08 -3.07 12.95
N LEU A 297 15.29 -2.95 11.88
CA LEU A 297 15.16 -1.71 11.12
C LEU A 297 14.61 -0.55 11.97
N MET A 298 13.54 -0.79 12.71
CA MET A 298 12.89 0.21 13.56
C MET A 298 13.85 0.70 14.65
N PHE A 299 14.62 -0.20 15.25
CA PHE A 299 15.57 0.10 16.32
C PHE A 299 16.99 0.46 15.84
N SER A 300 17.23 0.50 14.53
CA SER A 300 18.57 0.78 13.96
C SER A 300 19.16 2.12 14.41
N GLY A 301 18.30 3.10 14.69
CA GLY A 301 18.70 4.42 15.20
C GLY A 301 19.23 4.41 16.65
N VAL A 302 18.91 3.38 17.45
CA VAL A 302 19.25 3.35 18.88
C VAL A 302 20.77 3.24 19.10
N PRO A 303 21.49 2.22 18.56
CA PRO A 303 22.94 2.11 18.76
C PRO A 303 23.70 3.30 18.14
N VAL A 304 23.23 3.80 17.00
CA VAL A 304 23.82 4.98 16.35
C VAL A 304 23.63 6.21 17.22
N GLY A 305 22.43 6.43 17.77
CA GLY A 305 22.14 7.53 18.68
C GLY A 305 22.98 7.46 19.96
N VAL A 306 23.06 6.29 20.60
CA VAL A 306 23.90 6.13 21.81
C VAL A 306 25.37 6.43 21.53
N PHE A 307 25.89 5.92 20.42
CA PHE A 307 27.28 6.18 20.01
C PHE A 307 27.52 7.68 19.72
N LEU A 308 26.69 8.27 18.87
CA LEU A 308 26.82 9.66 18.45
C LEU A 308 26.71 10.62 19.66
N GLY A 309 25.74 10.37 20.54
CA GLY A 309 25.55 11.21 21.72
C GLY A 309 26.71 11.07 22.72
N ARG A 310 27.25 9.87 22.94
CA ARG A 310 28.45 9.71 23.76
C ARG A 310 29.66 10.38 23.14
N TRP A 311 29.81 10.34 21.82
CA TRP A 311 30.88 11.01 21.09
C TRP A 311 30.78 12.53 21.21
N LEU A 312 29.60 13.10 21.07
CA LEU A 312 29.33 14.54 21.21
C LEU A 312 29.54 15.04 22.65
N LEU A 313 29.25 14.23 23.64
CA LEU A 313 29.40 14.61 25.06
C LEU A 313 30.82 14.44 25.62
N ARG A 314 31.70 13.71 24.94
CA ARG A 314 33.09 13.48 25.39
C ARG A 314 33.85 14.76 25.76
N PRO A 315 33.83 15.84 24.95
CA PRO A 315 34.58 17.07 25.29
C PRO A 315 33.96 17.84 26.44
N ILE A 316 32.64 17.66 26.73
CA ILE A 316 31.91 18.45 27.72
C ILE A 316 31.89 17.74 29.07
N LYS A 317 31.83 16.41 29.08
CA LYS A 317 31.77 15.60 30.30
C LYS A 317 32.85 14.52 30.27
N PRO A 318 34.02 14.75 30.86
CA PRO A 318 35.04 13.72 31.00
C PRO A 318 34.55 12.67 32.00
N GLY A 319 34.22 11.46 31.50
CA GLY A 319 33.75 10.34 32.32
C GLY A 319 32.71 9.45 31.59
N PRO A 320 32.26 8.37 32.24
CA PRO A 320 31.33 7.46 31.63
C PRO A 320 29.94 8.11 31.44
N VAL A 321 29.52 8.30 30.18
CA VAL A 321 28.22 8.84 29.82
C VAL A 321 27.20 7.70 29.79
N SER A 322 26.08 7.84 30.50
CA SER A 322 25.00 6.85 30.48
C SER A 322 24.47 6.62 29.08
N ALA A 323 24.00 5.41 28.78
CA ALA A 323 23.45 5.07 27.48
C ALA A 323 22.17 5.87 27.16
N TYR A 324 21.37 6.18 28.19
CA TYR A 324 20.13 6.95 28.04
C TYR A 324 20.40 8.41 27.67
N LEU A 325 21.37 9.05 28.32
CA LEU A 325 21.78 10.42 27.98
C LEU A 325 22.40 10.47 26.58
N GLY A 326 23.23 9.47 26.25
CA GLY A 326 23.80 9.32 24.91
C GLY A 326 22.71 9.15 23.85
N LEU A 327 21.71 8.32 24.10
CA LEU A 327 20.57 8.12 23.20
C LEU A 327 19.80 9.43 22.96
N PHE A 328 19.48 10.17 24.03
CA PHE A 328 18.76 11.43 23.93
C PHE A 328 19.51 12.45 23.06
N VAL A 329 20.76 12.73 23.41
CA VAL A 329 21.60 13.71 22.69
C VAL A 329 21.84 13.29 21.25
N GLY A 330 22.10 12.00 21.01
CA GLY A 330 22.32 11.47 19.67
C GLY A 330 21.08 11.50 18.78
N LEU A 331 19.90 11.21 19.32
CA LEU A 331 18.64 11.32 18.55
C LEU A 331 18.30 12.79 18.23
N VAL A 332 18.55 13.71 19.16
CA VAL A 332 18.39 15.13 18.89
C VAL A 332 19.34 15.56 17.75
N ALA A 333 20.61 15.16 17.80
CA ALA A 333 21.58 15.46 16.75
C ALA A 333 21.18 14.85 15.39
N LEU A 334 20.76 13.58 15.35
CA LEU A 334 20.27 12.92 14.13
C LEU A 334 19.01 13.61 13.58
N THR A 335 18.13 14.10 14.45
CA THR A 335 16.94 14.84 14.05
C THR A 335 17.31 16.17 13.41
N LEU A 336 18.23 16.90 14.01
CA LEU A 336 18.73 18.18 13.48
C LEU A 336 19.41 17.99 12.11
N VAL A 337 20.30 16.99 11.98
CA VAL A 337 20.91 16.63 10.69
C VAL A 337 19.84 16.22 9.68
N GLY A 338 18.82 15.50 10.13
CA GLY A 338 17.67 15.08 9.31
C GLY A 338 16.85 16.23 8.73
N MET A 339 16.94 17.44 9.28
CA MET A 339 16.27 18.66 8.78
C MET A 339 17.02 19.32 7.62
N ILE A 340 18.29 18.98 7.41
CA ILE A 340 19.08 19.54 6.33
C ILE A 340 18.72 18.86 5.01
N PRO A 341 18.30 19.61 3.97
CA PRO A 341 18.06 19.06 2.63
C PRO A 341 19.34 18.36 2.13
N PHE A 342 19.20 17.21 1.47
CA PHE A 342 20.26 16.31 1.02
C PHE A 342 20.98 15.51 2.12
N LEU A 343 21.37 16.11 3.25
CA LEU A 343 22.00 15.37 4.36
C LEU A 343 20.99 14.46 5.09
N GLY A 344 19.74 14.89 5.21
CA GLY A 344 18.70 14.13 5.90
C GLY A 344 18.46 12.73 5.32
N PRO A 345 18.22 12.57 4.03
CA PRO A 345 18.10 11.24 3.41
C PRO A 345 19.37 10.40 3.57
N VAL A 346 20.53 10.99 3.35
CA VAL A 346 21.82 10.30 3.48
C VAL A 346 22.05 9.82 4.91
N SER A 347 21.83 10.68 5.90
CA SER A 347 22.00 10.32 7.32
C SER A 347 21.05 9.21 7.75
N LYS A 348 19.80 9.16 7.23
CA LYS A 348 18.86 8.08 7.50
C LYS A 348 19.34 6.74 6.94
N VAL A 349 19.79 6.72 5.68
CA VAL A 349 20.33 5.52 5.05
C VAL A 349 21.55 5.03 5.83
N LEU A 350 22.49 5.90 6.16
CA LEU A 350 23.67 5.57 6.96
C LEU A 350 23.29 5.03 8.33
N THR A 351 22.31 5.63 9.00
CA THR A 351 21.84 5.18 10.33
C THR A 351 21.25 3.77 10.24
N ILE A 352 20.45 3.48 9.22
CA ILE A 352 19.87 2.15 9.01
C ILE A 352 20.98 1.12 8.75
N LEU A 353 21.89 1.40 7.83
CA LEU A 353 22.96 0.48 7.47
C LEU A 353 23.91 0.22 8.64
N LEU A 354 24.35 1.27 9.33
CA LEU A 354 25.23 1.12 10.50
C LEU A 354 24.53 0.36 11.62
N GLY A 355 23.26 0.69 11.92
CA GLY A 355 22.51 0.04 12.97
C GLY A 355 22.28 -1.46 12.71
N LEU A 356 21.87 -1.85 11.50
CA LEU A 356 21.72 -3.24 11.13
C LEU A 356 23.06 -4.01 11.19
N GLY A 357 24.14 -3.39 10.68
CA GLY A 357 25.46 -4.03 10.69
C GLY A 357 26.01 -4.28 12.09
N VAL A 358 25.74 -3.34 12.99
CA VAL A 358 26.16 -3.46 14.38
C VAL A 358 25.34 -4.55 15.12
N TYR A 359 24.04 -4.66 14.85
CA TYR A 359 23.22 -5.76 15.39
C TYR A 359 23.69 -7.13 14.88
N ALA A 360 24.00 -7.23 13.59
CA ALA A 360 24.54 -8.49 13.03
C ALA A 360 25.84 -8.91 13.70
N ARG A 361 26.70 -7.96 14.06
CA ARG A 361 27.95 -8.21 14.78
C ARG A 361 27.71 -8.55 16.26
N ALA A 362 26.83 -7.80 16.93
CA ALA A 362 26.49 -8.05 18.33
C ALA A 362 25.86 -9.44 18.50
N ALA A 363 24.99 -9.85 17.59
CA ALA A 363 24.40 -11.19 17.59
C ALA A 363 25.47 -12.29 17.47
N LYS A 364 26.47 -12.12 16.59
CA LYS A 364 27.61 -13.06 16.50
C LYS A 364 28.40 -13.15 17.81
N GLY A 365 28.67 -12.01 18.45
CA GLY A 365 29.37 -11.98 19.74
C GLY A 365 28.63 -12.76 20.82
N LEU A 366 27.33 -12.54 20.96
CA LEU A 366 26.49 -13.25 21.95
C LEU A 366 26.44 -14.76 21.70
N VAL A 367 26.37 -15.18 20.44
CA VAL A 367 26.38 -16.61 20.08
C VAL A 367 27.72 -17.27 20.43
N VAL A 368 28.84 -16.56 20.24
CA VAL A 368 30.17 -17.07 20.61
C VAL A 368 30.32 -17.21 22.13
N GLU A 369 29.84 -16.20 22.88
CA GLU A 369 29.85 -16.25 24.36
C GLU A 369 29.01 -17.40 24.92
N MET A 370 27.79 -17.61 24.36
CA MET A 370 26.95 -18.75 24.78
C MET A 370 27.55 -20.10 24.48
N ARG A 371 28.38 -20.23 23.41
CA ARG A 371 29.10 -21.47 23.09
C ARG A 371 30.33 -21.68 23.96
N ALA A 372 30.94 -20.61 24.47
CA ALA A 372 32.11 -20.66 25.33
C ALA A 372 31.79 -21.02 26.78
N HIS A 373 30.55 -20.79 27.23
CA HIS A 373 30.08 -21.15 28.57
C HIS A 373 28.75 -21.92 28.44
N PRO A 374 28.80 -23.23 28.08
CA PRO A 374 27.66 -24.10 28.19
C PRO A 374 27.30 -24.22 29.68
N ALA A 375 26.04 -23.95 30.02
CA ALA A 375 25.53 -24.03 31.40
C ALA A 375 25.53 -25.44 31.95
#